data_491881ad9c0927fbd2bcbcdbaa3f9844
#
_entry.id   491881ad9c0927fbd2bcbcdbaa3f9844
#
_cell.length_a   1.000
_cell.length_b   1.000
_cell.length_c   1.000
_cell.angle_alpha   90.00
_cell.angle_beta   90.00
_cell.angle_gamma   90.00
#
_symmetry.space_group_name_H-M   'P 1'
#
loop_
_entity.id
_entity.type
_entity.pdbx_description
1 polymer ?
#
loop_
_entity_poly.entity_id
_entity_poly.type
_entity_poly.pdbx_seq_one_letter_code
_entity_poly.pdbx_strand_id
1 'polypeptide(L)'
;STLDRSSAASDVYKRQGKYDSKAFKKSVGLNGVGVKAVNALSSRFEVRSYRDGKVRIATFSKGNLLTDMTQDTEEDNGTYIFFEPDATLFVNYCFKPEFIETMLRNYTYLNTGLAIIYNGHRILSRNGLVDLLNDNMTATGLYPIIHLKGEDIEIAFTHTGQYGEEYYSFVNGQHTTQGGTHQSAFKEHIARTIKEFFNKNMDY
;
A
#
# COMPACT_ATOMS: atom_id res chain seq x y z
N SER A 1 23.88 26.18 0.68
CA SER A 1 22.49 26.51 0.47
C SER A 1 21.60 25.59 1.28
N THR A 2 20.63 26.17 1.97
CA THR A 2 19.74 25.48 2.95
C THR A 2 18.77 24.46 2.30
N LEU A 3 18.50 24.60 1.01
CA LEU A 3 17.65 23.70 0.22
C LEU A 3 18.25 22.31 -0.02
N ASP A 4 19.57 22.22 -0.04
CA ASP A 4 20.28 20.95 -0.28
C ASP A 4 20.27 20.01 0.94
N ARG A 5 20.21 20.54 2.15
CA ARG A 5 20.27 19.72 3.38
C ARG A 5 18.93 19.10 3.78
N SER A 6 17.82 19.80 3.57
CA SER A 6 16.49 19.23 3.83
C SER A 6 16.12 18.17 2.79
N SER A 7 16.56 18.39 1.55
CA SER A 7 16.51 17.41 0.47
C SER A 7 17.36 16.17 0.81
N ALA A 8 18.56 16.36 1.33
CA ALA A 8 19.49 15.27 1.63
C ALA A 8 18.99 14.34 2.75
N ALA A 9 18.41 14.85 3.82
CA ALA A 9 17.89 14.00 4.91
C ALA A 9 16.68 13.12 4.47
N SER A 10 15.83 13.67 3.61
CA SER A 10 14.73 12.90 2.96
C SER A 10 15.24 12.01 1.81
N ASP A 11 16.29 12.43 1.09
CA ASP A 11 16.87 11.73 -0.06
C ASP A 11 17.70 10.52 0.33
N VAL A 12 18.54 10.63 1.34
CA VAL A 12 19.39 9.52 1.82
C VAL A 12 18.50 8.34 2.28
N TYR A 13 17.30 8.61 2.74
CA TYR A 13 16.40 7.58 3.26
C TYR A 13 15.57 6.86 2.18
N LYS A 14 15.25 7.52 1.07
CA LYS A 14 14.32 6.97 0.06
C LYS A 14 14.89 6.80 -1.35
N ARG A 15 15.86 7.60 -1.75
CA ARG A 15 16.37 7.54 -3.12
C ARG A 15 17.29 6.37 -3.39
N GLN A 16 18.12 5.97 -2.44
CA GLN A 16 19.05 4.86 -2.64
C GLN A 16 18.33 3.54 -2.91
N GLY A 17 17.17 3.29 -2.25
CA GLY A 17 16.39 2.09 -2.47
C GLY A 17 15.66 2.06 -3.81
N LYS A 18 15.16 3.20 -4.33
CA LYS A 18 14.37 3.24 -5.59
C LYS A 18 15.22 3.11 -6.86
N TYR A 19 16.49 3.42 -6.79
CA TYR A 19 17.43 3.23 -7.90
C TYR A 19 18.08 1.83 -7.90
N ASP A 20 17.94 1.06 -6.82
CA ASP A 20 18.31 -0.33 -6.79
C ASP A 20 17.11 -1.18 -7.23
N SER A 21 17.10 -1.55 -8.52
CA SER A 21 16.04 -2.36 -9.15
C SER A 21 15.83 -3.73 -8.48
N LYS A 22 16.80 -4.21 -7.68
CA LYS A 22 16.68 -5.46 -6.93
C LYS A 22 15.92 -5.28 -5.61
N ALA A 23 15.98 -4.10 -4.99
CA ALA A 23 15.33 -3.81 -3.71
C ALA A 23 13.87 -3.31 -3.87
N PHE A 24 13.53 -2.67 -5.02
CA PHE A 24 12.23 -2.08 -5.28
C PHE A 24 11.59 -2.59 -6.56
N LYS A 25 11.18 -3.85 -6.58
CA LYS A 25 10.44 -4.45 -7.70
C LYS A 25 9.03 -3.88 -7.86
N LYS A 26 8.41 -3.34 -6.79
CA LYS A 26 7.04 -2.80 -6.79
C LYS A 26 6.99 -1.53 -5.95
N SER A 27 6.78 -0.37 -6.56
CA SER A 27 6.60 0.88 -5.82
C SER A 27 5.51 1.76 -6.43
N VAL A 28 4.70 2.35 -5.55
CA VAL A 28 3.77 3.42 -5.89
C VAL A 28 4.58 4.71 -6.09
N GLY A 29 4.41 5.35 -7.24
CA GLY A 29 5.06 6.62 -7.55
C GLY A 29 6.47 6.48 -8.15
N LEU A 30 6.64 7.01 -9.35
CA LEU A 30 7.87 6.90 -10.13
C LEU A 30 8.99 7.81 -9.61
N ASN A 31 8.66 8.98 -9.05
CA ASN A 31 9.64 10.03 -8.78
C ASN A 31 9.97 10.25 -7.29
N GLY A 32 9.33 9.52 -6.37
CA GLY A 32 9.58 9.65 -4.92
C GLY A 32 9.23 11.03 -4.33
N VAL A 33 8.33 11.78 -4.97
CA VAL A 33 7.99 13.16 -4.58
C VAL A 33 6.85 13.24 -3.57
N GLY A 34 6.03 12.20 -3.38
CA GLY A 34 4.82 12.25 -2.55
C GLY A 34 5.10 12.70 -1.12
N VAL A 35 6.07 12.09 -0.44
CA VAL A 35 6.43 12.48 0.93
C VAL A 35 7.03 13.88 1.01
N LYS A 36 7.76 14.31 -0.01
CA LYS A 36 8.28 15.68 -0.08
C LYS A 36 7.14 16.70 -0.18
N ALA A 37 6.12 16.39 -0.99
CA ALA A 37 4.93 17.23 -1.10
C ALA A 37 4.18 17.30 0.24
N VAL A 38 3.94 16.16 0.90
CA VAL A 38 3.30 16.15 2.23
C VAL A 38 4.09 16.99 3.22
N ASN A 39 5.42 16.85 3.28
CA ASN A 39 6.27 17.65 4.16
C ASN A 39 6.16 19.16 3.84
N ALA A 40 6.24 19.53 2.56
CA ALA A 40 6.19 20.95 2.15
C ALA A 40 4.83 21.60 2.46
N LEU A 41 3.74 20.81 2.43
CA LEU A 41 2.36 21.26 2.68
C LEU A 41 1.91 21.11 4.12
N SER A 42 2.81 20.74 5.03
CA SER A 42 2.53 20.52 6.45
C SER A 42 3.11 21.61 7.32
N SER A 43 2.30 22.11 8.27
CA SER A 43 2.78 22.99 9.36
C SER A 43 3.72 22.24 10.29
N ARG A 44 3.47 20.93 10.48
CA ARG A 44 4.31 20.02 11.23
C ARG A 44 4.43 18.68 10.49
N PHE A 45 5.65 18.22 10.32
CA PHE A 45 5.96 16.90 9.78
C PHE A 45 7.05 16.27 10.63
N GLU A 46 6.85 15.03 11.06
CA GLU A 46 7.80 14.28 11.87
C GLU A 46 7.99 12.89 11.28
N VAL A 47 9.23 12.48 11.14
CA VAL A 47 9.59 11.11 10.77
C VAL A 47 10.55 10.55 11.79
N ARG A 48 10.28 9.31 12.24
CA ARG A 48 11.20 8.53 13.06
C ARG A 48 11.49 7.23 12.34
N SER A 49 12.77 6.90 12.26
CA SER A 49 13.21 5.66 11.68
C SER A 49 13.97 4.85 12.73
N TYR A 50 13.41 3.71 13.05
CA TYR A 50 13.91 2.74 14.00
C TYR A 50 14.64 1.64 13.25
N ARG A 51 15.93 1.48 13.53
CA ARG A 51 16.75 0.45 12.91
C ARG A 51 17.94 0.09 13.77
N ASP A 52 18.11 -1.20 13.98
CA ASP A 52 19.31 -1.79 14.63
C ASP A 52 19.63 -1.16 16.00
N GLY A 53 18.61 -0.98 16.85
CA GLY A 53 18.75 -0.40 18.18
C GLY A 53 18.95 1.12 18.20
N LYS A 54 18.73 1.79 17.07
CA LYS A 54 18.81 3.25 16.95
C LYS A 54 17.53 3.83 16.34
N VAL A 55 17.22 5.06 16.76
CA VAL A 55 16.16 5.85 16.14
C VAL A 55 16.73 7.18 15.64
N ARG A 56 16.48 7.50 14.38
CA ARG A 56 16.70 8.83 13.83
C ARG A 56 15.37 9.56 13.77
N ILE A 57 15.33 10.75 14.35
CA ILE A 57 14.15 11.61 14.47
C ILE A 57 14.42 12.88 13.70
N ALA A 58 13.58 13.21 12.73
CA ALA A 58 13.63 14.47 12.01
C ALA A 58 12.28 15.16 12.03
N THR A 59 12.26 16.44 12.35
CA THR A 59 11.06 17.27 12.37
C THR A 59 11.20 18.42 11.37
N PHE A 60 10.07 18.76 10.74
CA PHE A 60 10.02 19.77 9.71
C PHE A 60 8.78 20.66 9.88
N SER A 61 8.86 21.86 9.33
CA SER A 61 7.71 22.75 9.13
C SER A 61 7.80 23.33 7.71
N LYS A 62 6.73 23.14 6.93
CA LYS A 62 6.62 23.66 5.54
C LYS A 62 7.85 23.28 4.68
N GLY A 63 8.31 22.03 4.83
CA GLY A 63 9.48 21.52 4.13
C GLY A 63 10.84 21.90 4.72
N ASN A 64 10.90 22.80 5.71
CA ASN A 64 12.15 23.22 6.35
C ASN A 64 12.49 22.30 7.54
N LEU A 65 13.71 21.80 7.56
CA LEU A 65 14.22 20.97 8.66
C LEU A 65 14.36 21.82 9.94
N LEU A 66 13.72 21.36 11.02
CA LEU A 66 13.84 21.99 12.35
C LEU A 66 14.81 21.24 13.24
N THR A 67 14.68 19.92 13.32
CA THR A 67 15.57 19.07 14.14
C THR A 67 15.92 17.80 13.39
N ASP A 68 17.13 17.29 13.65
CA ASP A 68 17.63 16.00 13.16
C ASP A 68 18.55 15.43 14.23
N MET A 69 18.14 14.33 14.86
CA MET A 69 18.89 13.68 15.93
C MET A 69 18.85 12.16 15.81
N THR A 70 19.86 11.51 16.35
CA THR A 70 19.92 10.06 16.45
C THR A 70 20.19 9.68 17.90
N GLN A 71 19.47 8.69 18.42
CA GLN A 71 19.64 8.16 19.77
C GLN A 71 19.43 6.65 19.78
N ASP A 72 19.85 6.00 20.85
CA ASP A 72 19.60 4.59 21.08
C ASP A 72 18.13 4.34 21.44
N THR A 73 17.62 3.17 21.10
CA THR A 73 16.23 2.75 21.36
C THR A 73 16.14 1.24 21.54
N GLU A 74 15.16 0.80 22.31
CA GLU A 74 14.77 -0.61 22.46
C GLU A 74 13.59 -1.01 21.56
N GLU A 75 13.05 -0.04 20.78
CA GLU A 75 11.94 -0.27 19.88
C GLU A 75 12.35 -1.12 18.68
N ASP A 76 11.43 -1.93 18.19
CA ASP A 76 11.61 -2.75 17.00
C ASP A 76 11.84 -1.89 15.74
N ASN A 77 12.46 -2.49 14.73
CA ASN A 77 12.66 -1.85 13.43
C ASN A 77 11.33 -1.41 12.83
N GLY A 78 11.25 -0.15 12.43
CA GLY A 78 10.02 0.42 11.89
C GLY A 78 10.15 1.87 11.48
N THR A 79 9.04 2.45 11.07
CA THR A 79 8.95 3.86 10.68
C THR A 79 7.69 4.47 11.30
N TYR A 80 7.87 5.61 11.95
CA TYR A 80 6.78 6.46 12.41
C TYR A 80 6.71 7.70 11.56
N ILE A 81 5.51 8.09 11.14
CA ILE A 81 5.25 9.32 10.40
C ILE A 81 4.06 10.03 11.04
N PHE A 82 4.26 11.31 11.30
CA PHE A 82 3.21 12.23 11.73
C PHE A 82 3.22 13.46 10.82
N PHE A 83 2.05 13.95 10.45
CA PHE A 83 1.95 15.22 9.75
C PHE A 83 0.65 15.94 10.09
N GLU A 84 0.73 17.25 10.05
CA GLU A 84 -0.38 18.17 10.24
C GLU A 84 -0.40 19.14 9.06
N PRO A 85 -1.46 19.13 8.22
CA PRO A 85 -1.56 20.03 7.09
C PRO A 85 -1.45 21.49 7.47
N ASP A 86 -0.89 22.32 6.62
CA ASP A 86 -0.86 23.76 6.83
C ASP A 86 -2.25 24.37 6.67
N ALA A 87 -2.84 24.84 7.79
CA ALA A 87 -4.18 25.43 7.83
C ALA A 87 -4.33 26.69 6.95
N THR A 88 -3.22 27.32 6.56
CA THR A 88 -3.25 28.46 5.62
C THR A 88 -3.49 28.02 4.18
N LEU A 89 -3.15 26.76 3.87
CA LEU A 89 -3.34 26.16 2.54
C LEU A 89 -4.60 25.29 2.49
N PHE A 90 -4.90 24.60 3.58
CA PHE A 90 -6.02 23.67 3.69
C PHE A 90 -7.04 24.20 4.71
N VAL A 91 -7.90 25.07 4.27
CA VAL A 91 -8.95 25.65 5.12
C VAL A 91 -10.04 24.61 5.39
N ASN A 92 -10.40 24.41 6.66
CA ASN A 92 -11.46 23.48 7.08
C ASN A 92 -11.27 22.03 6.62
N TYR A 93 -10.02 21.55 6.52
CA TYR A 93 -9.76 20.16 6.18
C TYR A 93 -10.26 19.22 7.29
N CYS A 94 -10.77 18.07 6.87
CA CYS A 94 -11.14 16.99 7.78
C CYS A 94 -10.72 15.66 7.13
N PHE A 95 -9.90 14.90 7.85
CA PHE A 95 -9.61 13.53 7.45
C PHE A 95 -10.81 12.64 7.73
N LYS A 96 -11.19 11.84 6.75
CA LYS A 96 -12.24 10.82 6.90
C LYS A 96 -11.59 9.49 7.26
N PRO A 97 -11.73 9.03 8.51
CA PRO A 97 -11.05 7.81 8.98
C PRO A 97 -11.35 6.58 8.12
N GLU A 98 -12.58 6.46 7.62
CA GLU A 98 -13.01 5.31 6.81
C GLU A 98 -12.17 5.16 5.54
N PHE A 99 -11.87 6.27 4.84
CA PHE A 99 -11.05 6.24 3.63
C PHE A 99 -9.60 5.89 3.94
N ILE A 100 -9.06 6.45 5.03
CA ILE A 100 -7.69 6.15 5.45
C ILE A 100 -7.59 4.68 5.82
N GLU A 101 -8.50 4.18 6.64
CA GLU A 101 -8.50 2.79 7.10
C GLU A 101 -8.63 1.81 5.93
N THR A 102 -9.54 2.04 4.99
CA THR A 102 -9.69 1.23 3.78
C THR A 102 -8.41 1.21 2.96
N MET A 103 -7.76 2.36 2.78
CA MET A 103 -6.49 2.45 2.05
C MET A 103 -5.37 1.69 2.77
N LEU A 104 -5.27 1.81 4.09
CA LEU A 104 -4.27 1.11 4.90
C LEU A 104 -4.50 -0.40 4.90
N ARG A 105 -5.75 -0.86 4.98
CA ARG A 105 -6.11 -2.28 4.86
C ARG A 105 -5.70 -2.84 3.50
N ASN A 106 -6.03 -2.15 2.41
CA ASN A 106 -5.59 -2.54 1.07
C ASN A 106 -4.07 -2.68 0.99
N TYR A 107 -3.34 -1.77 1.63
CA TYR A 107 -1.88 -1.84 1.69
C TYR A 107 -1.38 -3.09 2.41
N THR A 108 -2.02 -3.50 3.50
CA THR A 108 -1.66 -4.73 4.22
C THR A 108 -2.00 -6.00 3.44
N TYR A 109 -3.11 -6.02 2.69
CA TYR A 109 -3.45 -7.16 1.82
C TYR A 109 -2.43 -7.35 0.70
N LEU A 110 -1.89 -6.26 0.17
CA LEU A 110 -0.88 -6.30 -0.89
C LEU A 110 0.54 -6.54 -0.37
N ASN A 111 0.77 -6.38 0.93
CA ASN A 111 2.06 -6.55 1.60
C ASN A 111 1.89 -7.42 2.84
N THR A 112 1.76 -8.72 2.63
CA THR A 112 1.56 -9.71 3.71
C THR A 112 2.66 -9.62 4.76
N GLY A 113 2.26 -9.60 6.03
CA GLY A 113 3.17 -9.47 7.17
C GLY A 113 3.52 -8.02 7.54
N LEU A 114 3.16 -7.03 6.71
CA LEU A 114 3.31 -5.63 7.07
C LEU A 114 2.28 -5.26 8.13
N ALA A 115 2.73 -4.84 9.30
CA ALA A 115 1.89 -4.27 10.33
C ALA A 115 1.86 -2.74 10.21
N ILE A 116 0.66 -2.17 10.12
CA ILE A 116 0.44 -0.73 10.16
C ILE A 116 -0.30 -0.40 11.46
N ILE A 117 0.22 0.54 12.22
CA ILE A 117 -0.46 1.06 13.42
C ILE A 117 -1.02 2.43 13.07
N TYR A 118 -2.34 2.52 13.07
CA TYR A 118 -3.07 3.74 12.77
C TYR A 118 -3.90 4.15 13.99
N ASN A 119 -3.58 5.30 14.58
CA ASN A 119 -4.24 5.80 15.80
C ASN A 119 -4.35 4.75 16.92
N GLY A 120 -3.28 3.96 17.14
CA GLY A 120 -3.23 2.90 18.14
C GLY A 120 -3.86 1.56 17.70
N HIS A 121 -4.51 1.49 16.55
CA HIS A 121 -5.07 0.25 16.01
C HIS A 121 -4.07 -0.42 15.06
N ARG A 122 -3.82 -1.71 15.30
CA ARG A 122 -2.94 -2.51 14.47
C ARG A 122 -3.73 -3.12 13.31
N ILE A 123 -3.30 -2.85 12.08
CA ILE A 123 -3.81 -3.41 10.84
C ILE A 123 -2.74 -4.34 10.27
N LEU A 124 -3.10 -5.58 9.99
CA LEU A 124 -2.19 -6.62 9.51
C LEU A 124 -3.00 -7.64 8.70
N SER A 125 -2.47 -8.05 7.56
CA SER A 125 -2.95 -9.23 6.82
C SER A 125 -1.87 -10.30 6.78
N ARG A 126 -2.26 -11.55 6.97
CA ARG A 126 -1.37 -12.73 6.90
C ARG A 126 -1.52 -13.48 5.58
N ASN A 127 -2.72 -13.46 5.02
CA ASN A 127 -3.08 -14.23 3.82
C ASN A 127 -3.31 -13.33 2.59
N GLY A 128 -3.05 -12.03 2.68
CA GLY A 128 -3.07 -11.09 1.55
C GLY A 128 -4.43 -11.00 0.86
N LEU A 129 -4.48 -11.30 -0.44
CA LEU A 129 -5.70 -11.21 -1.24
C LEU A 129 -6.82 -12.16 -0.77
N VAL A 130 -6.48 -13.26 -0.10
CA VAL A 130 -7.48 -14.14 0.52
C VAL A 130 -8.19 -13.42 1.66
N ASP A 131 -7.44 -12.71 2.51
CA ASP A 131 -8.03 -11.92 3.59
C ASP A 131 -8.88 -10.77 3.01
N LEU A 132 -8.42 -10.11 1.93
CA LEU A 132 -9.19 -9.07 1.26
C LEU A 132 -10.56 -9.58 0.81
N LEU A 133 -10.61 -10.76 0.19
CA LEU A 133 -11.89 -11.34 -0.23
C LEU A 133 -12.76 -11.72 0.96
N ASN A 134 -12.19 -12.38 1.98
CA ASN A 134 -12.94 -12.77 3.17
C ASN A 134 -13.54 -11.57 3.91
N ASP A 135 -12.80 -10.47 4.00
CA ASP A 135 -13.25 -9.26 4.72
C ASP A 135 -14.33 -8.48 3.96
N ASN A 136 -14.40 -8.63 2.63
CA ASN A 136 -15.33 -7.88 1.79
C ASN A 136 -16.50 -8.72 1.23
N MET A 137 -16.39 -10.04 1.20
CA MET A 137 -17.46 -10.91 0.72
C MET A 137 -18.67 -10.86 1.65
N THR A 138 -19.85 -10.64 1.08
CA THR A 138 -21.14 -10.64 1.80
C THR A 138 -21.83 -12.00 1.76
N ALA A 139 -21.38 -12.90 0.90
CA ALA A 139 -21.92 -14.25 0.75
C ALA A 139 -20.84 -15.32 0.87
N THR A 140 -21.23 -16.50 1.28
CA THR A 140 -20.33 -17.66 1.36
C THR A 140 -19.92 -18.12 -0.03
N GLY A 141 -18.64 -18.38 -0.22
CA GLY A 141 -18.11 -18.99 -1.45
C GLY A 141 -18.65 -20.40 -1.67
N LEU A 142 -18.92 -20.76 -2.92
CA LEU A 142 -19.34 -22.11 -3.32
C LEU A 142 -18.18 -23.12 -3.17
N TYR A 143 -16.97 -22.64 -3.12
CA TYR A 143 -15.74 -23.39 -2.87
C TYR A 143 -14.70 -22.48 -2.18
N PRO A 144 -13.64 -23.03 -1.59
CA PRO A 144 -12.57 -22.22 -1.00
C PRO A 144 -11.97 -21.27 -2.00
N ILE A 145 -11.53 -20.08 -1.52
CA ILE A 145 -10.89 -19.08 -2.35
C ILE A 145 -9.67 -19.70 -3.04
N ILE A 146 -9.63 -19.62 -4.35
CA ILE A 146 -8.47 -20.01 -5.17
C ILE A 146 -7.48 -18.84 -5.17
N HIS A 147 -6.25 -19.09 -4.75
CA HIS A 147 -5.18 -18.11 -4.69
C HIS A 147 -4.01 -18.55 -5.55
N LEU A 148 -3.67 -17.75 -6.54
CA LEU A 148 -2.59 -17.98 -7.49
C LEU A 148 -1.57 -16.86 -7.36
N LYS A 149 -0.30 -17.23 -7.25
CA LYS A 149 0.81 -16.29 -7.13
C LYS A 149 1.89 -16.61 -8.15
N GLY A 150 2.11 -15.68 -9.07
CA GLY A 150 3.20 -15.69 -10.04
C GLY A 150 4.26 -14.65 -9.67
N GLU A 151 5.24 -14.47 -10.57
CA GLU A 151 6.33 -13.51 -10.37
C GLU A 151 5.82 -12.06 -10.34
N ASP A 152 4.96 -11.69 -11.30
CA ASP A 152 4.47 -10.33 -11.50
C ASP A 152 2.95 -10.19 -11.34
N ILE A 153 2.25 -11.28 -11.01
CA ILE A 153 0.81 -11.31 -10.89
C ILE A 153 0.39 -12.14 -9.68
N GLU A 154 -0.61 -11.63 -8.95
CA GLU A 154 -1.25 -12.35 -7.85
C GLU A 154 -2.76 -12.22 -8.01
N ILE A 155 -3.47 -13.34 -7.91
CA ILE A 155 -4.92 -13.42 -8.14
C ILE A 155 -5.56 -14.27 -7.05
N ALA A 156 -6.65 -13.78 -6.47
CA ALA A 156 -7.52 -14.58 -5.63
C ALA A 156 -8.96 -14.46 -6.13
N PHE A 157 -9.69 -15.56 -6.19
CA PHE A 157 -11.08 -15.56 -6.64
C PHE A 157 -11.88 -16.73 -6.06
N THR A 158 -13.19 -16.56 -5.99
CA THR A 158 -14.17 -17.59 -5.70
C THR A 158 -15.49 -17.24 -6.39
N HIS A 159 -16.47 -18.16 -6.39
CA HIS A 159 -17.84 -17.88 -6.78
C HIS A 159 -18.76 -17.91 -5.56
N THR A 160 -19.79 -17.10 -5.60
CA THR A 160 -20.87 -17.10 -4.61
C THR A 160 -22.19 -17.36 -5.30
N GLY A 161 -23.23 -17.63 -4.52
CA GLY A 161 -24.59 -17.78 -5.06
C GLY A 161 -25.27 -16.44 -5.44
N GLN A 162 -24.59 -15.31 -5.26
CA GLN A 162 -25.10 -13.99 -5.60
C GLN A 162 -24.98 -13.72 -7.10
N TYR A 163 -25.92 -12.92 -7.61
CA TYR A 163 -25.86 -12.45 -8.98
C TYR A 163 -24.94 -11.24 -9.09
N GLY A 164 -24.09 -11.21 -10.14
CA GLY A 164 -23.16 -10.13 -10.40
C GLY A 164 -21.70 -10.52 -10.17
N GLU A 165 -20.84 -9.55 -10.34
CA GLU A 165 -19.39 -9.71 -10.22
C GLU A 165 -18.82 -8.55 -9.39
N GLU A 166 -17.93 -8.86 -8.45
CA GLU A 166 -17.18 -7.87 -7.69
C GLU A 166 -15.69 -8.02 -7.98
N TYR A 167 -15.01 -6.89 -8.17
CA TYR A 167 -13.59 -6.86 -8.50
C TYR A 167 -12.83 -5.90 -7.60
N TYR A 168 -11.73 -6.39 -7.09
CA TYR A 168 -10.71 -5.61 -6.38
C TYR A 168 -9.43 -5.71 -7.20
N SER A 169 -9.05 -4.62 -7.86
CA SER A 169 -7.97 -4.62 -8.86
C SER A 169 -6.90 -3.59 -8.48
N PHE A 170 -5.63 -4.00 -8.56
CA PHE A 170 -4.50 -3.18 -8.13
C PHE A 170 -3.35 -3.27 -9.15
N VAL A 171 -2.66 -2.16 -9.32
CA VAL A 171 -1.40 -2.07 -10.08
C VAL A 171 -0.36 -1.37 -9.23
N ASN A 172 0.76 -2.04 -8.97
CA ASN A 172 1.85 -1.50 -8.14
C ASN A 172 1.38 -0.92 -6.79
N GLY A 173 0.41 -1.58 -6.15
CA GLY A 173 -0.13 -1.17 -4.86
C GLY A 173 -1.23 -0.09 -4.92
N GLN A 174 -1.62 0.38 -6.11
CA GLN A 174 -2.72 1.32 -6.28
C GLN A 174 -4.01 0.62 -6.70
N HIS A 175 -5.10 0.93 -6.02
CA HIS A 175 -6.43 0.44 -6.37
C HIS A 175 -6.89 1.05 -7.69
N THR A 176 -7.19 0.20 -8.70
CA THR A 176 -7.68 0.60 -10.00
C THR A 176 -9.19 0.49 -10.03
N THR A 177 -9.88 1.52 -9.54
CA THR A 177 -11.34 1.53 -9.36
C THR A 177 -12.14 1.38 -10.66
N GLN A 178 -11.53 1.72 -11.80
CA GLN A 178 -12.15 1.59 -13.13
C GLN A 178 -11.68 0.34 -13.89
N GLY A 179 -11.02 -0.60 -13.20
CA GLY A 179 -10.43 -1.79 -13.81
C GLY A 179 -9.14 -1.49 -14.58
N GLY A 180 -8.91 -2.24 -15.66
CA GLY A 180 -7.73 -2.10 -16.50
C GLY A 180 -7.52 -3.32 -17.39
N THR A 181 -6.49 -3.27 -18.22
CA THR A 181 -6.15 -4.37 -19.18
C THR A 181 -5.85 -5.69 -18.45
N HIS A 182 -5.25 -5.64 -17.28
CA HIS A 182 -4.97 -6.83 -16.45
C HIS A 182 -6.27 -7.52 -15.97
N GLN A 183 -7.29 -6.75 -15.58
CA GLN A 183 -8.60 -7.28 -15.20
C GLN A 183 -9.33 -7.89 -16.41
N SER A 184 -9.32 -7.20 -17.54
CA SER A 184 -9.93 -7.69 -18.78
C SER A 184 -9.24 -8.97 -19.29
N ALA A 185 -7.92 -9.02 -19.23
CA ALA A 185 -7.15 -10.21 -19.58
C ALA A 185 -7.48 -11.39 -18.67
N PHE A 186 -7.61 -11.18 -17.36
CA PHE A 186 -8.03 -12.22 -16.42
C PHE A 186 -9.41 -12.79 -16.77
N LYS A 187 -10.40 -11.91 -17.01
CA LYS A 187 -11.76 -12.34 -17.41
C LYS A 187 -11.75 -13.20 -18.67
N GLU A 188 -11.05 -12.75 -19.69
CA GLU A 188 -10.95 -13.47 -20.96
C GLU A 188 -10.28 -14.83 -20.79
N HIS A 189 -9.16 -14.87 -20.06
CA HIS A 189 -8.41 -16.12 -19.87
C HIS A 189 -9.16 -17.14 -19.03
N ILE A 190 -9.83 -16.74 -17.95
CA ILE A 190 -10.61 -17.67 -17.14
C ILE A 190 -11.80 -18.25 -17.92
N ALA A 191 -12.52 -17.41 -18.69
CA ALA A 191 -13.63 -17.86 -19.52
C ALA A 191 -13.14 -18.84 -20.60
N ARG A 192 -12.04 -18.55 -21.25
CA ARG A 192 -11.42 -19.44 -22.25
C ARG A 192 -10.98 -20.78 -21.64
N THR A 193 -10.32 -20.75 -20.50
CA THR A 193 -9.84 -21.96 -19.82
C THR A 193 -11.00 -22.88 -19.43
N ILE A 194 -12.07 -22.31 -18.88
CA ILE A 194 -13.28 -23.07 -18.54
C ILE A 194 -13.89 -23.70 -19.79
N LYS A 195 -14.05 -22.92 -20.88
CA LYS A 195 -14.59 -23.42 -22.15
C LYS A 195 -13.74 -24.56 -22.73
N GLU A 196 -12.42 -24.41 -22.73
CA GLU A 196 -11.51 -25.44 -23.23
C GLU A 196 -11.56 -26.71 -22.37
N PHE A 197 -11.68 -26.57 -21.04
CA PHE A 197 -11.84 -27.70 -20.13
C PHE A 197 -13.12 -28.47 -20.42
N PHE A 198 -14.25 -27.77 -20.57
CA PHE A 198 -15.51 -28.40 -20.94
C PHE A 198 -15.45 -29.10 -22.28
N ASN A 199 -14.90 -28.45 -23.30
CA ASN A 199 -14.80 -29.05 -24.65
C ASN A 199 -13.93 -30.32 -24.67
N LYS A 200 -12.90 -30.40 -23.81
CA LYS A 200 -12.02 -31.60 -23.72
C LYS A 200 -12.61 -32.73 -22.90
N ASN A 201 -13.48 -32.44 -21.94
CA ASN A 201 -14.00 -33.43 -21.00
C ASN A 201 -15.47 -33.82 -21.23
N MET A 202 -16.12 -33.17 -22.19
CA MET A 202 -17.51 -33.43 -22.58
C MET A 202 -17.59 -33.92 -24.03
N ASP A 203 -16.68 -34.79 -24.45
CA ASP A 203 -16.83 -35.57 -25.69
C ASP A 203 -17.98 -36.55 -25.47
N TYR A 204 -19.13 -36.19 -26.02
CA TYR A 204 -20.26 -37.05 -26.23
C TYR A 204 -20.28 -37.58 -27.65
#